data_6743258773c49ee6127f7534330c425a
#
_entry.id   6743258773c49ee6127f7534330c425a
#
_cell.length_a   1.000
_cell.length_b   1.000
_cell.length_c   1.000
_cell.angle_alpha   90.00
_cell.angle_beta   90.00
_cell.angle_gamma   90.00
#
_symmetry.space_group_name_H-M   'P 1'
#
loop_
_entity.id
_entity.type
_entity.pdbx_description
1 polymer ?
#
loop_
_entity_poly.entity_id
_entity_poly.type
_entity_poly.pdbx_seq_one_letter_code
_entity_poly.pdbx_strand_id
1 'polypeptide(L)'
;MASFERYYSTGITQLTGATTVHTSNASDATQADIVIGMTISNTGSSTASVSAYVSGAGSTDVYLGKEISIPQSGSIEIIKGKVVLNNNDVVKVKAHSGQVDVWLSILDNASA
;
A
#
# COMPACT_ATOMS: atom_id res chain seq x y z
N MET A 1 4.23 -10.65 19.36
CA MET A 1 3.20 -11.59 18.89
C MET A 1 2.66 -11.13 17.54
N ALA A 2 2.54 -12.05 16.60
CA ALA A 2 1.98 -11.73 15.30
C ALA A 2 0.45 -11.57 15.39
N SER A 3 -0.09 -10.63 14.65
CA SER A 3 -1.53 -10.42 14.57
C SER A 3 -1.92 -9.98 13.16
N PHE A 4 -3.11 -10.39 12.75
CA PHE A 4 -3.67 -9.89 11.48
C PHE A 4 -4.26 -8.50 11.70
N GLU A 5 -3.86 -7.56 10.87
CA GLU A 5 -4.29 -6.17 10.95
C GLU A 5 -4.70 -5.67 9.59
N ARG A 6 -5.47 -4.60 9.58
CA ARG A 6 -5.82 -3.91 8.35
C ARG A 6 -5.51 -2.43 8.47
N TYR A 7 -5.10 -1.86 7.38
CA TYR A 7 -4.88 -0.41 7.25
C TYR A 7 -5.54 0.05 5.97
N TYR A 8 -6.02 1.28 5.94
CA TYR A 8 -6.72 1.79 4.78
C TYR A 8 -6.55 3.30 4.66
N SER A 9 -6.85 3.81 3.48
CA SER A 9 -6.96 5.23 3.24
C SER A 9 -8.02 5.46 2.17
N THR A 10 -8.76 6.55 2.29
CA THR A 10 -9.85 6.86 1.39
C THR A 10 -9.63 8.21 0.71
N GLY A 11 -10.24 8.39 -0.48
CA GLY A 11 -10.25 9.68 -1.15
C GLY A 11 -8.88 10.16 -1.62
N ILE A 12 -8.01 9.25 -2.02
CA ILE A 12 -6.68 9.62 -2.52
C ILE A 12 -6.82 10.18 -3.93
N THR A 13 -6.35 11.42 -4.13
CA THR A 13 -6.37 12.11 -5.41
C THR A 13 -4.98 12.65 -5.73
N GLN A 14 -4.82 13.22 -6.92
CA GLN A 14 -3.57 13.87 -7.28
C GLN A 14 -3.23 15.01 -6.31
N LEU A 15 -4.24 15.71 -5.81
CA LEU A 15 -4.05 16.84 -4.90
C LEU A 15 -3.58 16.41 -3.52
N THR A 16 -3.94 15.22 -3.06
CA THR A 16 -3.48 14.73 -1.76
C THR A 16 -2.02 14.29 -1.80
N GLY A 17 -1.48 14.03 -2.99
CA GLY A 17 -0.11 13.55 -3.14
C GLY A 17 0.07 12.12 -2.66
N ALA A 18 1.30 11.74 -2.41
CA ALA A 18 1.62 10.41 -1.90
C ALA A 18 1.07 10.24 -0.49
N THR A 19 0.28 9.20 -0.28
CA THR A 19 -0.40 8.94 0.99
C THR A 19 0.22 7.71 1.64
N THR A 20 0.65 7.86 2.90
CA THR A 20 1.13 6.73 3.69
C THR A 20 -0.04 5.88 4.14
N VAL A 21 -0.07 4.62 3.74
CA VAL A 21 -1.09 3.67 4.16
C VAL A 21 -0.65 2.96 5.44
N HIS A 22 0.62 2.60 5.54
CA HIS A 22 1.15 1.91 6.70
C HIS A 22 2.66 2.12 6.81
N THR A 23 3.12 2.36 8.03
CA THR A 23 4.55 2.37 8.34
C THR A 23 4.84 1.15 9.20
N SER A 24 5.76 0.31 8.76
CA SER A 24 6.13 -0.88 9.52
C SER A 24 6.83 -0.48 10.82
N ASN A 25 6.39 -1.06 11.92
CA ASN A 25 6.97 -0.84 13.23
C ASN A 25 7.40 -2.16 13.86
N ALA A 26 7.92 -3.08 13.05
CA ALA A 26 8.44 -4.34 13.55
C ALA A 26 9.36 -4.08 14.74
N SER A 27 9.13 -4.80 15.83
CA SER A 27 9.72 -4.43 17.11
C SER A 27 11.21 -4.76 17.22
N ASP A 28 11.72 -5.65 16.36
CA ASP A 28 13.16 -5.96 16.35
C ASP A 28 13.57 -6.59 15.02
N ALA A 29 14.85 -6.91 14.88
CA ALA A 29 15.43 -7.41 13.63
C ALA A 29 14.94 -8.82 13.26
N THR A 30 14.29 -9.53 14.19
CA THR A 30 13.78 -10.89 13.91
C THR A 30 12.31 -10.88 13.53
N GLN A 31 11.69 -9.71 13.47
CA GLN A 31 10.28 -9.55 13.13
C GLN A 31 10.12 -8.69 11.89
N ALA A 32 9.01 -8.90 11.21
CA ALA A 32 8.65 -8.14 10.02
C ALA A 32 7.14 -8.05 9.93
N ASP A 33 6.65 -7.06 9.20
CA ASP A 33 5.26 -7.01 8.79
C ASP A 33 5.17 -7.65 7.40
N ILE A 34 4.18 -8.50 7.20
CA ILE A 34 3.99 -9.18 5.91
C ILE A 34 2.69 -8.70 5.30
N VAL A 35 2.80 -8.04 4.14
CA VAL A 35 1.62 -7.63 3.38
C VAL A 35 1.07 -8.85 2.67
N ILE A 36 -0.18 -9.19 2.95
CA ILE A 36 -0.85 -10.34 2.35
C ILE A 36 -1.90 -9.95 1.32
N GLY A 37 -2.25 -8.68 1.23
CA GLY A 37 -3.15 -8.19 0.21
C GLY A 37 -3.24 -6.68 0.20
N MET A 38 -3.43 -6.10 -0.98
CA MET A 38 -3.69 -4.68 -1.13
C MET A 38 -4.68 -4.50 -2.27
N THR A 39 -5.85 -3.98 -1.95
CA THR A 39 -6.89 -3.68 -2.93
C THR A 39 -7.00 -2.18 -3.11
N ILE A 40 -6.97 -1.73 -4.35
CA ILE A 40 -7.17 -0.32 -4.69
C ILE A 40 -8.42 -0.22 -5.54
N SER A 41 -9.38 0.57 -5.10
CA SER A 41 -10.68 0.73 -5.76
C SER A 41 -10.83 2.15 -6.30
N ASN A 42 -11.32 2.27 -7.53
CA ASN A 42 -11.61 3.56 -8.14
C ASN A 42 -12.97 4.03 -7.65
N THR A 43 -12.98 5.11 -6.88
CA THR A 43 -14.20 5.70 -6.31
C THR A 43 -14.59 6.99 -7.01
N GLY A 44 -13.85 7.37 -8.05
CA GLY A 44 -14.17 8.57 -8.83
C GLY A 44 -15.08 8.29 -9.99
N SER A 45 -15.21 9.28 -10.86
CA SER A 45 -16.14 9.23 -12.00
C SER A 45 -15.42 8.99 -13.34
N SER A 46 -14.12 8.74 -13.33
CA SER A 46 -13.34 8.49 -14.54
C SER A 46 -12.22 7.48 -14.21
N THR A 47 -11.54 7.01 -15.25
CA THR A 47 -10.39 6.10 -15.07
C THR A 47 -9.35 6.76 -14.17
N ALA A 48 -8.84 6.00 -13.19
CA ALA A 48 -7.78 6.46 -12.30
C ALA A 48 -6.45 5.85 -12.73
N SER A 49 -5.37 6.60 -12.51
CA SER A 49 -4.01 6.09 -12.67
C SER A 49 -3.32 6.17 -11.30
N VAL A 50 -2.81 5.04 -10.81
CA VAL A 50 -2.26 4.97 -9.46
C VAL A 50 -0.91 4.25 -9.45
N SER A 51 -0.10 4.59 -8.45
CA SER A 51 1.13 3.86 -8.14
C SER A 51 1.12 3.47 -6.68
N ALA A 52 1.57 2.26 -6.39
CA ALA A 52 1.78 1.79 -5.03
C ALA A 52 3.25 1.41 -4.88
N TYR A 53 3.86 1.82 -3.79
CA TYR A 53 5.29 1.59 -3.61
C TYR A 53 5.65 1.51 -2.14
N VAL A 54 6.83 0.94 -1.88
CA VAL A 54 7.42 0.89 -0.55
C VAL A 54 8.60 1.84 -0.53
N SER A 55 8.58 2.80 0.40
CA SER A 55 9.69 3.69 0.66
C SER A 55 10.45 3.14 1.85
N GLY A 56 11.65 2.63 1.62
CA GLY A 56 12.46 2.03 2.67
C GLY A 56 13.14 3.07 3.55
N ALA A 57 13.73 2.60 4.64
CA ALA A 57 14.45 3.47 5.57
C ALA A 57 15.61 4.21 4.89
N GLY A 58 16.12 3.70 3.80
CA GLY A 58 17.17 4.35 3.01
C GLY A 58 16.66 5.35 1.98
N SER A 59 15.38 5.67 1.99
CA SER A 59 14.71 6.63 1.09
C SER A 59 14.63 6.21 -0.37
N THR A 60 14.83 4.94 -0.68
CA THR A 60 14.63 4.44 -2.03
C THR A 60 13.19 3.94 -2.17
N ASP A 61 12.49 4.42 -3.19
CA ASP A 61 11.14 3.96 -3.49
C ASP A 61 11.19 2.74 -4.39
N VAL A 62 10.52 1.68 -3.98
CA VAL A 62 10.41 0.46 -4.77
C VAL A 62 8.94 0.25 -5.11
N TYR A 63 8.60 0.26 -6.38
CA TYR A 63 7.23 0.19 -6.84
C TYR A 63 6.70 -1.24 -6.80
N LEU A 64 5.53 -1.41 -6.19
CA LEU A 64 4.75 -2.63 -6.28
C LEU A 64 3.89 -2.62 -7.55
N GLY A 65 3.46 -1.42 -7.95
CA GLY A 65 2.79 -1.18 -9.21
C GLY A 65 2.92 0.29 -9.56
N LYS A 66 3.23 0.60 -10.81
CA LYS A 66 3.48 1.97 -11.23
C LYS A 66 2.52 2.38 -12.34
N GLU A 67 1.81 3.49 -12.12
CA GLU A 67 0.90 4.08 -13.09
C GLU A 67 -0.09 3.07 -13.66
N ILE A 68 -0.72 2.31 -12.76
CA ILE A 68 -1.70 1.30 -13.14
C ILE A 68 -3.04 1.98 -13.37
N SER A 69 -3.69 1.65 -14.49
CA SER A 69 -5.01 2.18 -14.83
C SER A 69 -6.09 1.34 -14.18
N ILE A 70 -7.01 2.00 -13.47
CA ILE A 70 -8.18 1.35 -12.88
C ILE A 70 -9.42 1.97 -13.48
N PRO A 71 -10.25 1.22 -14.20
CA PRO A 71 -11.46 1.78 -14.81
C PRO A 71 -12.45 2.25 -13.75
N GLN A 72 -13.35 3.11 -14.15
CA GLN A 72 -14.42 3.60 -13.27
C GLN A 72 -15.15 2.41 -12.65
N SER A 73 -15.39 2.48 -11.33
CA SER A 73 -16.06 1.44 -10.54
C SER A 73 -15.28 0.12 -10.47
N GLY A 74 -14.04 0.09 -10.95
CA GLY A 74 -13.18 -1.09 -10.88
C GLY A 74 -12.29 -1.09 -9.66
N SER A 75 -11.65 -2.22 -9.44
CA SER A 75 -10.64 -2.37 -8.41
C SER A 75 -9.55 -3.33 -8.88
N ILE A 76 -8.38 -3.21 -8.27
CA ILE A 76 -7.27 -4.11 -8.56
C ILE A 76 -6.66 -4.62 -7.27
N GLU A 77 -6.10 -5.82 -7.33
CA GLU A 77 -5.30 -6.40 -6.26
C GLU A 77 -3.83 -6.30 -6.68
N ILE A 78 -3.05 -5.52 -5.93
CA ILE A 78 -1.65 -5.26 -6.29
C ILE A 78 -0.73 -6.40 -5.89
N ILE A 79 -1.01 -7.05 -4.76
CA ILE A 79 -0.08 -8.00 -4.16
C ILE A 79 -0.30 -9.38 -4.77
N LYS A 80 0.77 -9.90 -5.40
CA LYS A 80 0.74 -11.24 -6.00
C LYS A 80 1.69 -12.13 -5.22
N GLY A 81 1.32 -12.46 -4.01
CA GLY A 81 2.16 -13.21 -3.10
C GLY A 81 2.28 -12.45 -1.81
N LYS A 82 3.48 -12.36 -1.28
CA LYS A 82 3.72 -11.67 -0.01
C LYS A 82 4.77 -10.59 -0.18
N VAL A 83 4.61 -9.50 0.54
CA VAL A 83 5.61 -8.43 0.60
C VAL A 83 6.04 -8.30 2.05
N VAL A 84 7.34 -8.46 2.28
CA VAL A 84 7.92 -8.38 3.62
C VAL A 84 8.39 -6.95 3.86
N LEU A 85 7.94 -6.36 4.96
CA LEU A 85 8.35 -5.02 5.38
C LEU A 85 9.20 -5.12 6.63
N ASN A 86 10.39 -4.52 6.56
CA ASN A 86 11.23 -4.36 7.74
C ASN A 86 10.84 -3.10 8.48
N ASN A 87 11.43 -2.92 9.66
CA ASN A 87 11.15 -1.74 10.48
C ASN A 87 11.40 -0.45 9.70
N ASN A 88 10.46 0.47 9.78
CA ASN A 88 10.46 1.77 9.11
C ASN A 88 10.22 1.73 7.59
N ASP A 89 9.94 0.58 7.00
CA ASP A 89 9.46 0.55 5.62
C ASP A 89 8.04 1.11 5.59
N VAL A 90 7.76 1.94 4.60
CA VAL A 90 6.49 2.66 4.48
C VAL A 90 5.79 2.27 3.19
N VAL A 91 4.54 1.84 3.29
CA VAL A 91 3.70 1.56 2.11
C VAL A 91 2.96 2.84 1.75
N LYS A 92 3.13 3.30 0.52
CA LYS A 92 2.50 4.52 0.04
C LYS A 92 1.73 4.26 -1.25
N VAL A 93 0.69 5.04 -1.45
CA VAL A 93 -0.12 5.04 -2.66
C VAL A 93 -0.25 6.47 -3.14
N LYS A 94 -0.10 6.66 -4.44
CA LYS A 94 -0.22 7.96 -5.10
C LYS A 94 -1.16 7.83 -6.28
N ALA A 95 -2.15 8.71 -6.37
CA ALA A 95 -3.00 8.80 -7.56
C ALA A 95 -2.43 9.87 -8.49
N HIS A 96 -2.25 9.51 -9.74
CA HIS A 96 -1.84 10.45 -10.79
C HIS A 96 -3.05 11.13 -11.41
N SER A 97 -4.19 10.45 -11.40
CA SER A 97 -5.48 10.99 -11.84
C SER A 97 -6.59 10.19 -11.17
N GLY A 98 -7.77 10.77 -11.08
CA GLY A 98 -8.93 10.12 -10.47
C GLY A 98 -8.89 10.13 -8.97
N GLN A 99 -9.69 9.26 -8.38
CA GLN A 99 -9.80 9.13 -6.92
C GLN A 99 -9.90 7.66 -6.55
N VAL A 100 -9.14 7.25 -5.55
CA VAL A 100 -9.09 5.84 -5.13
C VAL A 100 -9.14 5.69 -3.63
N ASP A 101 -9.62 4.52 -3.20
CA ASP A 101 -9.51 4.03 -1.83
C ASP A 101 -8.58 2.83 -1.81
N VAL A 102 -7.87 2.64 -0.71
CA VAL A 102 -6.90 1.56 -0.53
C VAL A 102 -7.23 0.78 0.73
N TRP A 103 -7.19 -0.54 0.63
CA TRP A 103 -7.30 -1.45 1.77
C TRP A 103 -6.10 -2.37 1.79
N LEU A 104 -5.40 -2.40 2.91
CA LEU A 104 -4.17 -3.17 3.09
C LEU A 104 -4.38 -4.20 4.20
N SER A 105 -4.14 -5.47 3.88
CA SER A 105 -4.17 -6.55 4.87
C SER A 105 -2.75 -6.99 5.18
N ILE A 106 -2.39 -7.05 6.44
CA ILE A 106 -1.05 -7.45 6.83
C ILE A 106 -1.07 -8.42 8.01
N LEU A 107 0.01 -9.18 8.12
CA LEU A 107 0.35 -9.92 9.32
C LEU A 107 1.43 -9.11 10.03
N ASP A 108 1.05 -8.51 11.16
CA ASP A 108 1.89 -7.57 11.90
C ASP A 108 2.82 -8.32 12.84
N ASN A 109 4.09 -7.91 12.89
CA ASN A 109 5.10 -8.46 13.78
C ASN A 109 5.27 -9.97 13.64
N ALA A 110 5.32 -10.47 12.40
CA ALA A 110 5.58 -11.87 12.15
C ALA A 110 7.02 -12.24 12.57
N SER A 111 7.18 -13.33 13.27
CA SER A 111 8.49 -13.84 13.64
C SER A 111 9.11 -14.64 12.50
N ALA A 112 10.42 -14.48 12.35
CA ALA A 112 11.18 -15.28 11.41
C ALA A 112 11.33 -16.74 11.92
#